data_3eea76b71eb4d9cf04052074d0709754
#
_entry.id   3eea76b71eb4d9cf04052074d0709754
#
_cell.length_a   1.000
_cell.length_b   1.000
_cell.length_c   1.000
_cell.angle_alpha   90.00
_cell.angle_beta   90.00
_cell.angle_gamma   90.00
#
_symmetry.space_group_name_H-M   'P 1'
#
loop_
_entity.id
_entity.type
_entity.pdbx_description
1 polymer ?
#
loop_
_entity_poly.entity_id
_entity_poly.type
_entity_poly.pdbx_seq_one_letter_code
_entity_poly.pdbx_strand_id
1 'polypeptide(L)'
;MSTPIELPKWADVSLVPILAVVVAFLVAGLVVLGIGENPVKATVLLIQGALGSGEGIGYTLYYATNFIFTGLAVAIAFHAGLFNIGGEGQATMGGLGAALICLRLDFLPWYIVLPLAILSAMAMGALWAFIPGYLQVKRGSHVVITTIMFNFLAATLVVYLLVNVIGKPGSMSPETRVFAASAHLPYLHEALAYFGIKIPKSPLNLCFVLALIASAFVWVLVWHTKLGYAIRTVGHSPTAATYAGISIGRITLITMAISGALAGMLAVNEILGVQGRLLLEFSSGYGFIGIAVALMGRAHPVGIVLASILFGILYQGGTELSFEMPRVTRDMIVAISGLVILFAGALDGLIRRPVAGVFARLLKSGA
;
A
#
# COMPACT_ATOMS: atom_id res chain seq x y z
N MET A 1 -28.89 16.05 23.56
CA MET A 1 -27.81 15.65 22.65
C MET A 1 -26.89 16.83 22.49
N SER A 2 -25.69 16.80 23.08
CA SER A 2 -24.73 17.87 22.95
C SER A 2 -24.20 17.89 21.49
N THR A 3 -24.30 19.07 20.86
CA THR A 3 -23.69 19.30 19.54
C THR A 3 -22.27 18.80 19.53
N PRO A 4 -21.85 18.02 18.53
CA PRO A 4 -20.46 17.57 18.42
C PRO A 4 -19.59 18.83 18.30
N ILE A 5 -18.63 18.96 19.23
CA ILE A 5 -17.71 20.10 19.24
C ILE A 5 -16.79 19.88 18.03
N GLU A 6 -16.91 20.78 17.06
CA GLU A 6 -16.02 20.75 15.89
C GLU A 6 -14.61 21.22 16.30
N LEU A 7 -13.63 20.36 16.13
CA LEU A 7 -12.23 20.71 16.30
C LEU A 7 -11.80 21.72 15.23
N PRO A 8 -10.88 22.66 15.55
CA PRO A 8 -10.23 23.46 14.52
C PRO A 8 -9.58 22.55 13.47
N LYS A 9 -9.67 22.91 12.19
CA LYS A 9 -9.16 22.07 11.08
C LYS A 9 -7.70 21.62 11.27
N TRP A 10 -6.85 22.49 11.80
CA TRP A 10 -5.44 22.14 12.07
C TRP A 10 -5.31 21.06 13.16
N ALA A 11 -6.15 21.09 14.20
CA ALA A 11 -6.13 20.11 15.27
C ALA A 11 -6.65 18.74 14.77
N ASP A 12 -7.69 18.74 13.95
CA ASP A 12 -8.25 17.53 13.36
C ASP A 12 -7.29 16.88 12.33
N VAL A 13 -6.57 17.68 11.54
CA VAL A 13 -5.69 17.19 10.46
C VAL A 13 -4.27 16.85 10.95
N SER A 14 -3.76 17.55 11.96
CA SER A 14 -2.36 17.38 12.41
C SER A 14 -2.27 16.84 13.83
N LEU A 15 -2.94 17.47 14.81
CA LEU A 15 -2.78 17.10 16.23
C LEU A 15 -3.33 15.70 16.53
N VAL A 16 -4.53 15.38 16.03
CA VAL A 16 -5.17 14.07 16.29
C VAL A 16 -4.34 12.92 15.72
N PRO A 17 -3.87 12.92 14.45
CA PRO A 17 -3.02 11.87 13.94
C PRO A 17 -1.68 11.74 14.68
N ILE A 18 -1.03 12.86 15.07
CA ILE A 18 0.22 12.81 15.83
C ILE A 18 -0.01 12.15 17.20
N LEU A 19 -1.05 12.55 17.92
CA LEU A 19 -1.39 11.93 19.21
C LEU A 19 -1.74 10.44 19.04
N ALA A 20 -2.42 10.08 17.94
CA ALA A 20 -2.73 8.70 17.63
C ALA A 20 -1.46 7.84 17.48
N VAL A 21 -0.48 8.37 16.76
CA VAL A 21 0.83 7.70 16.59
C VAL A 21 1.55 7.59 17.94
N VAL A 22 1.57 8.66 18.76
CA VAL A 22 2.20 8.63 20.09
C VAL A 22 1.55 7.56 20.98
N VAL A 23 0.22 7.53 21.06
CA VAL A 23 -0.51 6.50 21.84
C VAL A 23 -0.20 5.10 21.32
N ALA A 24 -0.16 4.94 19.99
CA ALA A 24 0.18 3.67 19.36
C ALA A 24 1.58 3.18 19.77
N PHE A 25 2.59 4.07 19.78
CA PHE A 25 3.93 3.73 20.25
C PHE A 25 3.99 3.43 21.75
N LEU A 26 3.19 4.11 22.57
CA LEU A 26 3.08 3.79 24.00
C LEU A 26 2.51 2.38 24.22
N VAL A 27 1.45 2.03 23.50
CA VAL A 27 0.86 0.67 23.58
C VAL A 27 1.82 -0.38 23.06
N ALA A 28 2.50 -0.13 21.94
CA ALA A 28 3.56 -0.99 21.42
C ALA A 28 4.70 -1.16 22.46
N GLY A 29 5.05 -0.09 23.15
CA GLY A 29 6.04 -0.11 24.24
C GLY A 29 5.62 -1.01 25.42
N LEU A 30 4.32 -1.09 25.75
CA LEU A 30 3.81 -2.01 26.77
C LEU A 30 3.99 -3.49 26.33
N VAL A 31 3.84 -3.79 25.05
CA VAL A 31 4.12 -5.14 24.52
C VAL A 31 5.60 -5.47 24.66
N VAL A 32 6.48 -4.54 24.31
CA VAL A 32 7.94 -4.70 24.46
C VAL A 32 8.34 -4.93 25.93
N LEU A 33 7.72 -4.19 26.86
CA LEU A 33 7.89 -4.40 28.31
C LEU A 33 7.43 -5.80 28.75
N GLY A 34 6.31 -6.28 28.23
CA GLY A 34 5.78 -7.61 28.52
C GLY A 34 6.72 -8.74 28.07
N ILE A 35 7.54 -8.50 27.07
CA ILE A 35 8.59 -9.42 26.56
C ILE A 35 9.85 -9.36 27.46
N GLY A 36 9.94 -8.39 28.36
CA GLY A 36 11.09 -8.16 29.22
C GLY A 36 12.21 -7.32 28.59
N GLU A 37 11.90 -6.57 27.53
CA GLU A 37 12.82 -5.69 26.85
C GLU A 37 12.53 -4.20 27.15
N ASN A 38 13.53 -3.34 26.95
CA ASN A 38 13.38 -1.90 27.20
C ASN A 38 12.68 -1.20 26.02
N PRO A 39 11.44 -0.62 26.21
CA PRO A 39 10.70 0.00 25.13
C PRO A 39 11.35 1.27 24.58
N VAL A 40 12.07 2.02 25.42
CA VAL A 40 12.79 3.23 24.98
C VAL A 40 13.92 2.83 24.04
N LYS A 41 14.72 1.82 24.43
CA LYS A 41 15.79 1.29 23.58
C LYS A 41 15.23 0.74 22.29
N ALA A 42 14.12 -0.03 22.34
CA ALA A 42 13.46 -0.57 21.16
C ALA A 42 12.98 0.54 20.20
N THR A 43 12.36 1.59 20.74
CA THR A 43 11.90 2.73 19.91
C THR A 43 13.06 3.47 19.27
N VAL A 44 14.15 3.71 20.02
CA VAL A 44 15.35 4.36 19.49
C VAL A 44 15.98 3.52 18.38
N LEU A 45 16.15 2.21 18.58
CA LEU A 45 16.69 1.29 17.57
C LEU A 45 15.80 1.25 16.31
N LEU A 46 14.48 1.22 16.47
CA LEU A 46 13.54 1.24 15.37
C LEU A 46 13.70 2.52 14.52
N ILE A 47 13.77 3.69 15.17
CA ILE A 47 13.94 4.97 14.48
C ILE A 47 15.32 5.07 13.84
N GLN A 48 16.37 4.66 14.54
CA GLN A 48 17.74 4.66 14.02
C GLN A 48 17.91 3.70 12.85
N GLY A 49 17.33 2.50 12.92
CA GLY A 49 17.37 1.53 11.82
C GLY A 49 16.66 2.02 10.57
N ALA A 50 15.57 2.76 10.74
CA ALA A 50 14.79 3.29 9.62
C ALA A 50 15.37 4.59 9.03
N LEU A 51 15.83 5.51 9.87
CA LEU A 51 16.17 6.89 9.50
C LEU A 51 17.62 7.30 9.84
N GLY A 52 18.35 6.52 10.63
CA GLY A 52 19.69 6.84 11.12
C GLY A 52 20.80 6.75 10.07
N SER A 53 20.53 6.12 8.93
CA SER A 53 21.47 5.99 7.82
C SER A 53 20.77 6.26 6.48
N GLY A 54 21.55 6.68 5.48
CA GLY A 54 21.00 6.85 4.13
C GLY A 54 20.53 5.54 3.49
N GLU A 55 21.11 4.41 3.89
CA GLU A 55 20.67 3.07 3.50
C GLU A 55 19.30 2.76 4.14
N GLY A 56 19.13 2.97 5.45
CA GLY A 56 17.87 2.80 6.17
C GLY A 56 16.75 3.65 5.60
N ILE A 57 17.03 4.91 5.25
CA ILE A 57 16.09 5.79 4.54
C ILE A 57 15.70 5.20 3.17
N GLY A 58 16.67 4.67 2.43
CA GLY A 58 16.41 4.03 1.14
C GLY A 58 15.51 2.80 1.25
N TYR A 59 15.73 1.93 2.23
CA TYR A 59 14.85 0.79 2.52
C TYR A 59 13.46 1.25 2.98
N THR A 60 13.39 2.26 3.84
CA THR A 60 12.11 2.85 4.29
C THR A 60 11.27 3.33 3.11
N LEU A 61 11.86 4.07 2.17
CA LEU A 61 11.17 4.56 0.98
C LEU A 61 10.83 3.44 -0.02
N TYR A 62 11.66 2.39 -0.09
CA TYR A 62 11.35 1.21 -0.87
C TYR A 62 10.08 0.50 -0.37
N TYR A 63 9.97 0.26 0.95
CA TYR A 63 8.74 -0.30 1.53
C TYR A 63 7.55 0.66 1.36
N ALA A 64 7.77 1.95 1.59
CA ALA A 64 6.73 2.96 1.39
C ALA A 64 6.18 2.96 -0.03
N THR A 65 7.01 2.66 -1.05
CA THR A 65 6.57 2.57 -2.45
C THR A 65 5.48 1.51 -2.63
N ASN A 66 5.65 0.32 -2.04
CA ASN A 66 4.64 -0.75 -2.07
C ASN A 66 3.33 -0.30 -1.40
N PHE A 67 3.45 0.35 -0.25
CA PHE A 67 2.31 0.82 0.53
C PHE A 67 1.57 1.99 -0.13
N ILE A 68 2.26 2.86 -0.88
CA ILE A 68 1.62 3.93 -1.66
C ILE A 68 0.70 3.30 -2.72
N PHE A 69 1.19 2.36 -3.51
CA PHE A 69 0.37 1.74 -4.57
C PHE A 69 -0.83 0.98 -4.00
N THR A 70 -0.62 0.16 -2.99
CA THR A 70 -1.71 -0.62 -2.38
C THR A 70 -2.67 0.26 -1.60
N GLY A 71 -2.19 1.30 -0.91
CA GLY A 71 -3.03 2.29 -0.25
C GLY A 71 -3.90 3.09 -1.22
N LEU A 72 -3.35 3.54 -2.35
CA LEU A 72 -4.09 4.22 -3.40
C LEU A 72 -5.14 3.30 -4.04
N ALA A 73 -4.81 2.02 -4.24
CA ALA A 73 -5.72 1.01 -4.77
C ALA A 73 -6.97 0.86 -3.89
N VAL A 74 -6.77 0.75 -2.58
CA VAL A 74 -7.87 0.66 -1.62
C VAL A 74 -8.64 1.97 -1.52
N ALA A 75 -7.95 3.11 -1.51
CA ALA A 75 -8.58 4.42 -1.36
C ALA A 75 -9.52 4.75 -2.51
N ILE A 76 -9.16 4.44 -3.76
CA ILE A 76 -10.04 4.71 -4.89
C ILE A 76 -11.31 3.85 -4.83
N ALA A 77 -11.22 2.61 -4.37
CA ALA A 77 -12.37 1.76 -4.12
C ALA A 77 -13.26 2.33 -3.00
N PHE A 78 -12.68 2.83 -1.92
CA PHE A 78 -13.42 3.48 -0.82
C PHE A 78 -14.23 4.69 -1.27
N HIS A 79 -13.70 5.50 -2.19
CA HIS A 79 -14.44 6.63 -2.73
C HIS A 79 -15.69 6.22 -3.51
N ALA A 80 -15.77 4.98 -4.02
CA ALA A 80 -16.96 4.42 -4.63
C ALA A 80 -17.86 3.64 -3.65
N GLY A 81 -17.55 3.66 -2.34
CA GLY A 81 -18.25 2.85 -1.34
C GLY A 81 -17.94 1.35 -1.44
N LEU A 82 -16.83 0.97 -2.09
CA LEU A 82 -16.40 -0.41 -2.26
C LEU A 82 -15.23 -0.72 -1.32
N PHE A 83 -15.26 -1.88 -0.69
CA PHE A 83 -14.16 -2.35 0.15
C PHE A 83 -13.39 -3.46 -0.58
N ASN A 84 -12.39 -3.06 -1.38
CA ASN A 84 -11.53 -3.98 -2.12
C ASN A 84 -10.43 -4.55 -1.22
N ILE A 85 -10.56 -5.80 -0.79
CA ILE A 85 -9.54 -6.55 -0.02
C ILE A 85 -8.66 -7.41 -0.95
N GLY A 86 -8.89 -7.33 -2.25
CA GLY A 86 -8.20 -8.13 -3.27
C GLY A 86 -6.80 -7.64 -3.65
N GLY A 87 -6.26 -6.62 -2.98
CA GLY A 87 -4.99 -6.00 -3.34
C GLY A 87 -3.82 -6.98 -3.45
N GLU A 88 -3.79 -8.00 -2.59
CA GLU A 88 -2.75 -9.03 -2.59
C GLU A 88 -2.80 -9.89 -3.86
N GLY A 89 -3.98 -10.42 -4.21
CA GLY A 89 -4.15 -11.21 -5.43
C GLY A 89 -3.99 -10.39 -6.70
N GLN A 90 -4.40 -9.12 -6.67
CA GLN A 90 -4.22 -8.19 -7.80
C GLN A 90 -2.75 -7.89 -8.03
N ALA A 91 -1.95 -7.71 -6.97
CA ALA A 91 -0.50 -7.57 -7.04
C ALA A 91 0.16 -8.85 -7.55
N THR A 92 -0.26 -10.01 -7.05
CA THR A 92 0.23 -11.33 -7.48
C THR A 92 0.00 -11.54 -8.99
N MET A 93 -1.19 -11.21 -9.48
CA MET A 93 -1.48 -11.28 -10.92
C MET A 93 -0.74 -10.21 -11.72
N GLY A 94 -0.55 -9.01 -11.16
CA GLY A 94 0.33 -7.98 -11.73
C GLY A 94 1.74 -8.49 -11.91
N GLY A 95 2.28 -9.21 -10.92
CA GLY A 95 3.59 -9.86 -11.00
C GLY A 95 3.68 -10.91 -12.09
N LEU A 96 2.65 -11.73 -12.23
CA LEU A 96 2.56 -12.68 -13.34
C LEU A 96 2.58 -11.95 -14.68
N GLY A 97 1.81 -10.86 -14.83
CA GLY A 97 1.77 -10.05 -16.05
C GLY A 97 3.12 -9.47 -16.42
N ALA A 98 3.81 -8.84 -15.45
CA ALA A 98 5.16 -8.31 -15.64
C ALA A 98 6.15 -9.42 -16.04
N ALA A 99 6.13 -10.54 -15.31
CA ALA A 99 7.03 -11.66 -15.56
C ALA A 99 6.86 -12.26 -16.96
N LEU A 100 5.62 -12.41 -17.44
CA LEU A 100 5.38 -12.94 -18.79
C LEU A 100 6.00 -12.06 -19.88
N ILE A 101 5.92 -10.74 -19.74
CA ILE A 101 6.57 -9.80 -20.66
C ILE A 101 8.09 -9.93 -20.58
N CYS A 102 8.66 -9.91 -19.36
CA CYS A 102 10.10 -9.99 -19.15
C CYS A 102 10.71 -11.32 -19.63
N LEU A 103 9.94 -12.42 -19.53
CA LEU A 103 10.41 -13.74 -19.98
C LEU A 103 10.30 -13.95 -21.50
N ARG A 104 9.34 -13.30 -22.17
CA ARG A 104 9.08 -13.48 -23.60
C ARG A 104 9.74 -12.46 -24.48
N LEU A 105 9.97 -11.25 -23.97
CA LEU A 105 10.48 -10.11 -24.71
C LEU A 105 11.88 -9.67 -24.23
N ASP A 106 12.66 -10.59 -23.68
CA ASP A 106 14.00 -10.37 -23.12
C ASP A 106 15.05 -9.93 -24.16
N PHE A 107 14.77 -10.15 -25.44
CA PHE A 107 15.60 -9.70 -26.57
C PHE A 107 15.40 -8.22 -26.92
N LEU A 108 14.38 -7.56 -26.37
CA LEU A 108 14.10 -6.14 -26.63
C LEU A 108 14.86 -5.24 -25.67
N PRO A 109 15.15 -3.99 -26.09
CA PRO A 109 15.81 -3.01 -25.25
C PRO A 109 14.92 -2.56 -24.09
N TRP A 110 15.55 -2.10 -23.00
CA TRP A 110 14.90 -1.74 -21.75
C TRP A 110 13.77 -0.69 -21.90
N TYR A 111 13.92 0.26 -22.81
CA TYR A 111 12.90 1.32 -23.05
C TYR A 111 11.62 0.79 -23.72
N ILE A 112 11.60 -0.48 -24.17
CA ILE A 112 10.39 -1.15 -24.65
C ILE A 112 9.89 -2.16 -23.61
N VAL A 113 10.78 -2.97 -23.05
CA VAL A 113 10.41 -4.05 -22.10
C VAL A 113 9.79 -3.47 -20.83
N LEU A 114 10.42 -2.45 -20.24
CA LEU A 114 9.93 -1.88 -18.97
C LEU A 114 8.52 -1.25 -19.10
N PRO A 115 8.23 -0.37 -20.05
CA PRO A 115 6.86 0.13 -20.23
C PRO A 115 5.84 -0.97 -20.48
N LEU A 116 6.17 -1.97 -21.29
CA LEU A 116 5.27 -3.09 -21.56
C LEU A 116 5.05 -3.95 -20.31
N ALA A 117 6.08 -4.21 -19.52
CA ALA A 117 5.97 -4.95 -18.27
C ALA A 117 5.11 -4.19 -17.23
N ILE A 118 5.29 -2.87 -17.12
CA ILE A 118 4.48 -2.00 -16.26
C ILE A 118 3.02 -2.03 -16.71
N LEU A 119 2.75 -1.83 -18.00
CA LEU A 119 1.40 -1.88 -18.54
C LEU A 119 0.75 -3.25 -18.35
N SER A 120 1.52 -4.34 -18.52
CA SER A 120 1.04 -5.69 -18.28
C SER A 120 0.72 -5.94 -16.81
N ALA A 121 1.55 -5.46 -15.88
CA ALA A 121 1.27 -5.51 -14.45
C ALA A 121 -0.05 -4.81 -14.10
N MET A 122 -0.23 -3.58 -14.61
CA MET A 122 -1.46 -2.81 -14.43
C MET A 122 -2.67 -3.53 -15.05
N ALA A 123 -2.54 -4.04 -16.27
CA ALA A 123 -3.63 -4.69 -16.99
C ALA A 123 -4.08 -5.99 -16.30
N MET A 124 -3.13 -6.82 -15.87
CA MET A 124 -3.43 -8.07 -15.17
C MET A 124 -4.04 -7.82 -13.79
N GLY A 125 -3.52 -6.85 -13.04
CA GLY A 125 -4.13 -6.41 -11.78
C GLY A 125 -5.55 -5.87 -11.98
N ALA A 126 -5.75 -5.03 -13.00
CA ALA A 126 -7.07 -4.50 -13.36
C ALA A 126 -8.06 -5.60 -13.77
N LEU A 127 -7.63 -6.53 -14.63
CA LEU A 127 -8.44 -7.66 -15.07
C LEU A 127 -8.86 -8.53 -13.88
N TRP A 128 -7.93 -8.80 -12.96
CA TRP A 128 -8.20 -9.60 -11.78
C TRP A 128 -9.21 -8.93 -10.85
N ALA A 129 -9.13 -7.61 -10.65
CA ALA A 129 -10.07 -6.84 -9.87
C ALA A 129 -11.43 -6.66 -10.57
N PHE A 130 -11.43 -6.63 -11.91
CA PHE A 130 -12.65 -6.48 -12.70
C PHE A 130 -13.63 -7.65 -12.47
N ILE A 131 -13.13 -8.88 -12.30
CA ILE A 131 -13.97 -10.07 -12.13
C ILE A 131 -14.84 -9.98 -10.86
N PRO A 132 -14.31 -9.73 -9.64
CA PRO A 132 -15.14 -9.50 -8.46
C PRO A 132 -16.11 -8.33 -8.62
N GLY A 133 -15.67 -7.22 -9.24
CA GLY A 133 -16.55 -6.10 -9.57
C GLY A 133 -17.71 -6.48 -10.47
N TYR A 134 -17.46 -7.28 -11.51
CA TYR A 134 -18.47 -7.80 -12.41
C TYR A 134 -19.47 -8.72 -11.69
N LEU A 135 -18.98 -9.61 -10.82
CA LEU A 135 -19.83 -10.48 -10.01
C LEU A 135 -20.74 -9.67 -9.07
N GLN A 136 -20.24 -8.60 -8.48
CA GLN A 136 -21.07 -7.69 -7.68
C GLN A 136 -22.18 -7.05 -8.53
N VAL A 137 -21.83 -6.46 -9.67
CA VAL A 137 -22.78 -5.72 -10.52
C VAL A 137 -23.82 -6.63 -11.15
N LYS A 138 -23.43 -7.82 -11.62
CA LYS A 138 -24.31 -8.71 -12.39
C LYS A 138 -24.97 -9.81 -11.58
N ARG A 139 -24.35 -10.23 -10.46
CA ARG A 139 -24.82 -11.36 -9.65
C ARG A 139 -25.17 -10.97 -8.22
N GLY A 140 -24.93 -9.70 -7.81
CA GLY A 140 -25.20 -9.23 -6.45
C GLY A 140 -24.26 -9.83 -5.39
N SER A 141 -23.11 -10.39 -5.80
CA SER A 141 -22.14 -10.93 -4.84
C SER A 141 -21.50 -9.81 -4.01
N HIS A 142 -21.16 -10.10 -2.75
CA HIS A 142 -20.52 -9.12 -1.91
C HIS A 142 -19.02 -8.98 -2.27
N VAL A 143 -18.59 -7.76 -2.66
CA VAL A 143 -17.23 -7.52 -3.20
C VAL A 143 -16.13 -7.96 -2.22
N VAL A 144 -16.32 -7.75 -0.92
CA VAL A 144 -15.35 -8.14 0.12
C VAL A 144 -15.08 -9.65 0.07
N ILE A 145 -16.13 -10.47 0.06
CA ILE A 145 -15.99 -11.93 0.06
C ILE A 145 -15.34 -12.40 -1.25
N THR A 146 -15.81 -11.87 -2.38
CA THR A 146 -15.27 -12.27 -3.69
C THR A 146 -13.80 -11.84 -3.84
N THR A 147 -13.41 -10.66 -3.40
CA THR A 147 -12.02 -10.21 -3.51
C THR A 147 -11.08 -11.01 -2.61
N ILE A 148 -11.51 -11.40 -1.39
CA ILE A 148 -10.74 -12.31 -0.52
C ILE A 148 -10.55 -13.67 -1.21
N MET A 149 -11.62 -14.27 -1.76
CA MET A 149 -11.51 -15.54 -2.47
C MET A 149 -10.58 -15.46 -3.67
N PHE A 150 -10.58 -14.32 -4.37
CA PHE A 150 -9.70 -14.08 -5.52
C PHE A 150 -8.23 -13.93 -5.13
N ASN A 151 -7.89 -13.57 -3.88
CA ASN A 151 -6.51 -13.63 -3.39
C ASN A 151 -6.00 -15.08 -3.36
N PHE A 152 -6.80 -16.01 -2.81
CA PHE A 152 -6.43 -17.42 -2.79
C PHE A 152 -6.36 -18.04 -4.19
N LEU A 153 -7.29 -17.68 -5.07
CA LEU A 153 -7.26 -18.13 -6.47
C LEU A 153 -6.01 -17.62 -7.20
N ALA A 154 -5.61 -16.35 -6.99
CA ALA A 154 -4.39 -15.80 -7.57
C ALA A 154 -3.14 -16.56 -7.08
N ALA A 155 -3.03 -16.77 -5.78
CA ALA A 155 -1.91 -17.50 -5.17
C ALA A 155 -1.82 -18.93 -5.74
N THR A 156 -2.92 -19.67 -5.75
CA THR A 156 -2.98 -21.05 -6.27
C THR A 156 -2.64 -21.10 -7.78
N LEU A 157 -3.16 -20.16 -8.56
CA LEU A 157 -2.89 -20.09 -10.00
C LEU A 157 -1.40 -19.82 -10.27
N VAL A 158 -0.80 -18.87 -9.53
CA VAL A 158 0.62 -18.55 -9.73
C VAL A 158 1.52 -19.69 -9.28
N VAL A 159 1.20 -20.39 -8.18
CA VAL A 159 1.90 -21.62 -7.76
C VAL A 159 1.86 -22.66 -8.88
N TYR A 160 0.67 -22.95 -9.43
CA TYR A 160 0.52 -23.91 -10.51
C TYR A 160 1.37 -23.54 -11.74
N LEU A 161 1.33 -22.26 -12.15
CA LEU A 161 2.09 -21.77 -13.29
C LEU A 161 3.60 -21.82 -13.04
N LEU A 162 4.07 -21.44 -11.84
CA LEU A 162 5.49 -21.50 -11.48
C LEU A 162 6.01 -22.93 -11.43
N VAL A 163 5.22 -23.89 -10.97
CA VAL A 163 5.67 -25.28 -10.88
C VAL A 163 5.62 -25.98 -12.24
N ASN A 164 4.58 -25.75 -13.05
CA ASN A 164 4.28 -26.59 -14.21
C ASN A 164 4.55 -25.93 -15.57
N VAL A 165 4.60 -24.56 -15.64
CA VAL A 165 4.57 -23.86 -16.94
C VAL A 165 5.75 -22.94 -17.16
N ILE A 166 6.03 -22.04 -16.21
CA ILE A 166 6.99 -20.95 -16.36
C ILE A 166 8.19 -21.05 -15.41
N GLY A 167 8.21 -22.06 -14.56
CA GLY A 167 9.27 -22.26 -13.58
C GLY A 167 10.61 -22.58 -14.25
N LYS A 168 11.70 -22.31 -13.51
CA LYS A 168 13.06 -22.64 -13.95
C LYS A 168 13.26 -24.15 -13.91
N PRO A 169 13.59 -24.80 -15.02
CA PRO A 169 13.86 -26.24 -15.02
C PRO A 169 14.98 -26.60 -14.03
N GLY A 170 14.76 -27.64 -13.22
CA GLY A 170 15.73 -28.12 -12.23
C GLY A 170 15.85 -27.28 -10.94
N SER A 171 15.03 -26.24 -10.77
CA SER A 171 14.93 -25.52 -9.49
C SER A 171 14.01 -26.26 -8.52
N MET A 172 14.42 -26.39 -7.25
CA MET A 172 13.57 -26.89 -6.18
C MET A 172 12.58 -25.82 -5.68
N SER A 173 12.89 -24.54 -5.92
CA SER A 173 12.01 -23.43 -5.55
C SER A 173 11.07 -23.07 -6.71
N PRO A 174 9.77 -22.78 -6.43
CA PRO A 174 8.84 -22.33 -7.45
C PRO A 174 9.13 -20.87 -7.83
N GLU A 175 10.04 -20.72 -8.79
CA GLU A 175 10.50 -19.42 -9.29
C GLU A 175 10.73 -19.46 -10.80
N THR A 176 10.68 -18.28 -11.45
CA THR A 176 11.08 -18.17 -12.85
C THR A 176 12.61 -18.07 -12.99
N ARG A 177 13.12 -18.22 -14.21
CA ARG A 177 14.50 -17.79 -14.50
C ARG A 177 14.65 -16.28 -14.20
N VAL A 178 15.87 -15.85 -13.90
CA VAL A 178 16.22 -14.43 -13.76
C VAL A 178 15.94 -13.72 -15.09
N PHE A 179 15.36 -12.55 -15.01
CA PHE A 179 15.08 -11.71 -16.18
C PHE A 179 16.38 -11.17 -16.78
N ALA A 180 16.35 -10.80 -18.04
CA ALA A 180 17.45 -10.12 -18.69
C ALA A 180 17.70 -8.74 -18.04
N ALA A 181 18.92 -8.22 -18.16
CA ALA A 181 19.26 -6.90 -17.61
C ALA A 181 18.38 -5.77 -18.17
N SER A 182 17.83 -5.93 -19.38
CA SER A 182 16.86 -5.00 -19.97
C SER A 182 15.53 -4.91 -19.22
N ALA A 183 15.19 -5.88 -18.38
CA ALA A 183 13.96 -5.90 -17.59
C ALA A 183 14.15 -5.40 -16.15
N HIS A 184 15.33 -4.91 -15.81
CA HIS A 184 15.61 -4.37 -14.47
C HIS A 184 15.30 -2.87 -14.42
N LEU A 185 14.48 -2.46 -13.43
CA LEU A 185 14.19 -1.07 -13.18
C LEU A 185 15.40 -0.43 -12.47
N PRO A 186 15.98 0.69 -12.98
CA PRO A 186 17.18 1.27 -12.39
C PRO A 186 16.99 1.66 -10.92
N TYR A 187 17.99 1.39 -10.10
CA TYR A 187 18.04 1.87 -8.73
C TYR A 187 18.17 3.40 -8.69
N LEU A 188 17.58 4.02 -7.67
CA LEU A 188 17.62 5.47 -7.54
C LEU A 188 19.06 5.97 -7.33
N HIS A 189 19.91 5.23 -6.62
CA HIS A 189 21.32 5.58 -6.43
C HIS A 189 22.12 5.52 -7.74
N GLU A 190 21.79 4.64 -8.69
CA GLU A 190 22.40 4.60 -10.01
C GLU A 190 21.92 5.76 -10.87
N ALA A 191 20.62 6.02 -10.88
CA ALA A 191 20.03 7.12 -11.63
C ALA A 191 20.57 8.49 -11.18
N LEU A 192 20.69 8.73 -9.86
CA LEU A 192 21.23 9.96 -9.30
C LEU A 192 22.74 10.09 -9.49
N ALA A 193 23.49 8.99 -9.48
CA ALA A 193 24.93 8.98 -9.74
C ALA A 193 25.24 9.51 -11.16
N TYR A 194 24.34 9.28 -12.13
CA TYR A 194 24.47 9.84 -13.48
C TYR A 194 24.45 11.37 -13.47
N PHE A 195 23.75 11.99 -12.53
CA PHE A 195 23.72 13.44 -12.32
C PHE A 195 24.78 13.95 -11.32
N GLY A 196 25.73 13.10 -10.91
CA GLY A 196 26.80 13.46 -9.97
C GLY A 196 26.38 13.42 -8.49
N ILE A 197 25.17 12.99 -8.17
CA ILE A 197 24.66 12.90 -6.79
C ILE A 197 24.89 11.46 -6.28
N LYS A 198 25.77 11.31 -5.30
CA LYS A 198 26.07 10.01 -4.67
C LYS A 198 25.22 9.83 -3.42
N ILE A 199 24.35 8.83 -3.43
CA ILE A 199 23.58 8.38 -2.26
C ILE A 199 23.97 6.93 -1.92
N PRO A 200 23.81 6.48 -0.66
CA PRO A 200 24.07 5.10 -0.27
C PRO A 200 23.27 4.09 -1.11
N LYS A 201 23.85 2.92 -1.29
CA LYS A 201 23.20 1.82 -2.00
C LYS A 201 22.00 1.35 -1.20
N SER A 202 20.87 1.18 -1.88
CA SER A 202 19.62 0.70 -1.29
C SER A 202 18.72 0.10 -2.39
N PRO A 203 17.71 -0.69 -2.06
CA PRO A 203 16.76 -1.24 -3.04
C PRO A 203 15.79 -0.19 -3.60
N LEU A 204 15.87 1.06 -3.12
CA LEU A 204 15.06 2.16 -3.65
C LEU A 204 15.34 2.35 -5.15
N ASN A 205 14.29 2.28 -5.95
CA ASN A 205 14.35 2.33 -7.40
C ASN A 205 13.38 3.39 -7.97
N LEU A 206 13.38 3.57 -9.28
CA LEU A 206 12.54 4.57 -9.94
C LEU A 206 11.03 4.36 -9.75
N CYS A 207 10.60 3.19 -9.24
CA CYS A 207 9.20 2.94 -8.93
C CYS A 207 8.65 3.89 -7.86
N PHE A 208 9.50 4.40 -6.97
CA PHE A 208 9.11 5.44 -5.99
C PHE A 208 8.61 6.71 -6.68
N VAL A 209 9.27 7.13 -7.74
CA VAL A 209 8.83 8.29 -8.55
C VAL A 209 7.49 7.97 -9.22
N LEU A 210 7.32 6.75 -9.74
CA LEU A 210 6.04 6.31 -10.32
C LEU A 210 4.93 6.29 -9.25
N ALA A 211 5.23 5.93 -8.00
CA ALA A 211 4.27 5.95 -6.90
C ALA A 211 3.81 7.37 -6.56
N LEU A 212 4.72 8.35 -6.57
CA LEU A 212 4.37 9.76 -6.38
C LEU A 212 3.54 10.29 -7.54
N ILE A 213 3.88 9.93 -8.79
CA ILE A 213 3.08 10.26 -9.97
C ILE A 213 1.69 9.62 -9.87
N ALA A 214 1.59 8.36 -9.44
CA ALA A 214 0.31 7.69 -9.22
C ALA A 214 -0.52 8.39 -8.13
N SER A 215 0.11 8.88 -7.06
CA SER A 215 -0.56 9.68 -6.03
C SER A 215 -1.14 10.97 -6.58
N ALA A 216 -0.36 11.71 -7.39
CA ALA A 216 -0.82 12.91 -8.07
C ALA A 216 -1.95 12.60 -9.06
N PHE A 217 -1.81 11.52 -9.84
CA PHE A 217 -2.84 11.06 -10.76
C PHE A 217 -4.16 10.74 -10.04
N VAL A 218 -4.12 9.99 -8.94
CA VAL A 218 -5.32 9.66 -8.17
C VAL A 218 -5.94 10.91 -7.56
N TRP A 219 -5.13 11.87 -7.09
CA TRP A 219 -5.62 13.15 -6.62
C TRP A 219 -6.39 13.91 -7.72
N VAL A 220 -5.79 14.07 -8.90
CA VAL A 220 -6.46 14.69 -10.04
C VAL A 220 -7.71 13.91 -10.44
N LEU A 221 -7.60 12.59 -10.57
CA LEU A 221 -8.71 11.73 -10.97
C LEU A 221 -9.92 11.90 -10.05
N VAL A 222 -9.71 11.78 -8.73
CA VAL A 222 -10.81 11.77 -7.75
C VAL A 222 -11.41 13.15 -7.58
N TRP A 223 -10.62 14.24 -7.54
CA TRP A 223 -11.13 15.57 -7.18
C TRP A 223 -11.33 16.51 -8.36
N HIS A 224 -10.66 16.29 -9.50
CA HIS A 224 -10.65 17.23 -10.62
C HIS A 224 -11.26 16.67 -11.91
N THR A 225 -11.84 15.45 -11.91
CA THR A 225 -12.46 14.85 -13.11
C THR A 225 -13.93 14.55 -12.94
N LYS A 226 -14.66 14.46 -14.06
CA LYS A 226 -16.06 13.99 -14.10
C LYS A 226 -16.19 12.56 -13.61
N LEU A 227 -15.21 11.71 -13.91
CA LEU A 227 -15.17 10.33 -13.43
C LEU A 227 -15.04 10.27 -11.90
N GLY A 228 -14.13 11.06 -11.32
CA GLY A 228 -13.97 11.14 -9.87
C GLY A 228 -15.22 11.69 -9.17
N TYR A 229 -15.89 12.66 -9.77
CA TYR A 229 -17.20 13.10 -9.28
C TYR A 229 -18.20 11.96 -9.27
N ALA A 230 -18.32 11.18 -10.36
CA ALA A 230 -19.23 10.03 -10.43
C ALA A 230 -18.88 8.95 -9.40
N ILE A 231 -17.57 8.64 -9.21
CA ILE A 231 -17.08 7.70 -8.21
C ILE A 231 -17.53 8.13 -6.80
N ARG A 232 -17.28 9.37 -6.42
CA ARG A 232 -17.67 9.89 -5.09
C ARG A 232 -19.17 9.95 -4.92
N THR A 233 -19.93 10.32 -5.95
CA THR A 233 -21.39 10.34 -5.89
C THR A 233 -21.97 8.96 -5.66
N VAL A 234 -21.48 7.94 -6.35
CA VAL A 234 -21.86 6.53 -6.12
C VAL A 234 -21.54 6.09 -4.70
N GLY A 235 -20.36 6.45 -4.19
CA GLY A 235 -19.95 6.08 -2.84
C GLY A 235 -20.75 6.76 -1.72
N HIS A 236 -21.16 8.02 -1.92
CA HIS A 236 -21.95 8.75 -0.93
C HIS A 236 -23.44 8.36 -0.96
N SER A 237 -24.03 8.24 -2.14
CA SER A 237 -25.43 7.88 -2.29
C SER A 237 -25.70 7.26 -3.68
N PRO A 238 -25.80 5.94 -3.74
CA PRO A 238 -26.17 5.23 -4.98
C PRO A 238 -27.50 5.71 -5.58
N THR A 239 -28.46 6.04 -4.70
CA THR A 239 -29.76 6.55 -5.13
C THR A 239 -29.63 7.91 -5.82
N ALA A 240 -28.91 8.86 -5.22
CA ALA A 240 -28.66 10.16 -5.82
C ALA A 240 -27.87 10.04 -7.14
N ALA A 241 -26.91 9.13 -7.22
CA ALA A 241 -26.16 8.85 -8.45
C ALA A 241 -27.09 8.41 -9.58
N THR A 242 -28.05 7.53 -9.29
CA THR A 242 -29.06 7.07 -10.28
C THR A 242 -29.93 8.23 -10.77
N TYR A 243 -30.42 9.09 -9.89
CA TYR A 243 -31.20 10.28 -10.26
C TYR A 243 -30.39 11.27 -11.12
N ALA A 244 -29.07 11.35 -10.89
CA ALA A 244 -28.15 12.16 -11.71
C ALA A 244 -27.74 11.49 -13.05
N GLY A 245 -28.33 10.32 -13.39
CA GLY A 245 -28.03 9.59 -14.62
C GLY A 245 -26.68 8.84 -14.60
N ILE A 246 -26.07 8.66 -13.42
CA ILE A 246 -24.82 7.95 -13.27
C ILE A 246 -25.07 6.46 -13.14
N SER A 247 -24.50 5.65 -14.04
CA SER A 247 -24.60 4.19 -14.01
C SER A 247 -23.72 3.61 -12.91
N ILE A 248 -24.31 3.17 -11.79
CA ILE A 248 -23.61 2.57 -10.65
C ILE A 248 -22.74 1.40 -11.12
N GLY A 249 -23.29 0.49 -11.91
CA GLY A 249 -22.57 -0.70 -12.39
C GLY A 249 -21.32 -0.34 -13.21
N ARG A 250 -21.42 0.64 -14.12
CA ARG A 250 -20.26 1.10 -14.90
C ARG A 250 -19.19 1.71 -14.01
N ILE A 251 -19.57 2.56 -13.05
CA ILE A 251 -18.63 3.19 -12.13
C ILE A 251 -17.96 2.16 -11.23
N THR A 252 -18.70 1.18 -10.69
CA THR A 252 -18.14 0.07 -9.91
C THR A 252 -17.07 -0.67 -10.70
N LEU A 253 -17.33 -1.07 -11.96
CA LEU A 253 -16.38 -1.80 -12.79
C LEU A 253 -15.12 -0.98 -13.09
N ILE A 254 -15.28 0.29 -13.47
CA ILE A 254 -14.14 1.18 -13.73
C ILE A 254 -13.30 1.38 -12.47
N THR A 255 -13.94 1.63 -11.33
CA THR A 255 -13.26 1.82 -10.06
C THR A 255 -12.46 0.58 -9.63
N MET A 256 -13.05 -0.61 -9.74
CA MET A 256 -12.37 -1.86 -9.45
C MET A 256 -11.18 -2.09 -10.39
N ALA A 257 -11.34 -1.80 -11.70
CA ALA A 257 -10.23 -1.93 -12.65
C ALA A 257 -9.07 -0.98 -12.33
N ILE A 258 -9.35 0.29 -11.99
CA ILE A 258 -8.31 1.25 -11.61
C ILE A 258 -7.64 0.82 -10.28
N SER A 259 -8.44 0.38 -9.31
CA SER A 259 -7.95 -0.15 -8.04
C SER A 259 -6.99 -1.33 -8.27
N GLY A 260 -7.38 -2.29 -9.10
CA GLY A 260 -6.53 -3.42 -9.43
C GLY A 260 -5.27 -3.05 -10.22
N ALA A 261 -5.35 -2.08 -11.13
CA ALA A 261 -4.20 -1.57 -11.85
C ALA A 261 -3.16 -0.97 -10.89
N LEU A 262 -3.60 -0.17 -9.92
CA LEU A 262 -2.73 0.39 -8.89
C LEU A 262 -2.12 -0.69 -8.00
N ALA A 263 -2.90 -1.68 -7.56
CA ALA A 263 -2.37 -2.81 -6.78
C ALA A 263 -1.33 -3.62 -7.56
N GLY A 264 -1.53 -3.81 -8.87
CA GLY A 264 -0.58 -4.48 -9.76
C GLY A 264 0.78 -3.79 -9.85
N MET A 265 0.84 -2.47 -9.63
CA MET A 265 2.09 -1.70 -9.63
C MET A 265 3.04 -2.06 -8.47
N LEU A 266 2.56 -2.66 -7.39
CA LEU A 266 3.42 -3.23 -6.35
C LEU A 266 4.44 -4.22 -6.96
N ALA A 267 3.99 -5.04 -7.90
CA ALA A 267 4.85 -6.01 -8.56
C ALA A 267 6.01 -5.36 -9.36
N VAL A 268 5.79 -4.16 -9.87
CA VAL A 268 6.85 -3.42 -10.58
C VAL A 268 8.00 -3.09 -9.62
N ASN A 269 7.68 -2.63 -8.40
CA ASN A 269 8.70 -2.35 -7.38
C ASN A 269 9.44 -3.61 -6.93
N GLU A 270 8.71 -4.70 -6.66
CA GLU A 270 9.30 -5.94 -6.14
C GLU A 270 10.05 -6.71 -7.21
N ILE A 271 9.39 -7.01 -8.34
CA ILE A 271 9.90 -7.96 -9.33
C ILE A 271 10.90 -7.29 -10.28
N LEU A 272 10.57 -6.11 -10.80
CA LEU A 272 11.45 -5.41 -11.73
C LEU A 272 12.52 -4.57 -11.01
N GLY A 273 12.19 -4.06 -9.81
CA GLY A 273 13.08 -3.21 -9.04
C GLY A 273 14.12 -3.97 -8.21
N VAL A 274 13.80 -5.15 -7.68
CA VAL A 274 14.66 -5.83 -6.70
C VAL A 274 14.91 -7.30 -7.03
N GLN A 275 13.85 -8.11 -7.20
CA GLN A 275 14.00 -9.57 -7.25
C GLN A 275 14.54 -10.09 -8.59
N GLY A 276 14.32 -9.36 -9.69
CA GLY A 276 14.74 -9.74 -11.04
C GLY A 276 14.13 -11.04 -11.58
N ARG A 277 13.09 -11.57 -10.91
CA ARG A 277 12.38 -12.80 -11.24
C ARG A 277 11.06 -12.86 -10.48
N LEU A 278 10.12 -13.70 -10.93
CA LEU A 278 8.90 -13.95 -10.18
C LEU A 278 9.15 -15.06 -9.15
N LEU A 279 8.98 -14.73 -7.89
CA LEU A 279 9.04 -15.64 -6.76
C LEU A 279 7.63 -15.89 -6.22
N LEU A 280 7.46 -17.03 -5.55
CA LEU A 280 6.25 -17.27 -4.77
C LEU A 280 6.17 -16.26 -3.61
N GLU A 281 4.96 -15.77 -3.33
CA GLU A 281 4.67 -14.84 -2.22
C GLU A 281 5.52 -13.55 -2.20
N PHE A 282 6.00 -13.10 -3.37
CA PHE A 282 6.81 -11.88 -3.48
C PHE A 282 6.13 -10.63 -2.89
N SER A 283 4.80 -10.61 -2.85
CA SER A 283 4.00 -9.49 -2.32
C SER A 283 3.97 -9.42 -0.79
N SER A 284 4.38 -10.49 -0.10
CA SER A 284 4.61 -10.53 1.36
C SER A 284 3.48 -9.92 2.22
N GLY A 285 2.23 -9.94 1.73
CA GLY A 285 1.08 -9.36 2.42
C GLY A 285 0.94 -7.85 2.30
N TYR A 286 1.77 -7.18 1.50
CA TYR A 286 1.72 -5.71 1.34
C TYR A 286 0.37 -5.21 0.79
N GLY A 287 -0.35 -6.05 0.04
CA GLY A 287 -1.71 -5.76 -0.42
C GLY A 287 -2.70 -5.56 0.73
N PHE A 288 -2.57 -6.33 1.81
CA PHE A 288 -3.42 -6.17 3.00
C PHE A 288 -3.02 -4.95 3.82
N ILE A 289 -1.72 -4.65 3.91
CA ILE A 289 -1.23 -3.46 4.62
C ILE A 289 -1.74 -2.18 3.96
N GLY A 290 -1.92 -2.18 2.64
CA GLY A 290 -2.53 -1.08 1.92
C GLY A 290 -3.90 -0.65 2.44
N ILE A 291 -4.68 -1.57 3.04
CA ILE A 291 -5.96 -1.24 3.68
C ILE A 291 -5.74 -0.32 4.88
N ALA A 292 -4.78 -0.68 5.73
CA ALA A 292 -4.43 0.10 6.90
C ALA A 292 -3.87 1.48 6.54
N VAL A 293 -3.01 1.52 5.51
CA VAL A 293 -2.44 2.75 4.96
C VAL A 293 -3.55 3.66 4.39
N ALA A 294 -4.51 3.12 3.66
CA ALA A 294 -5.64 3.88 3.11
C ALA A 294 -6.52 4.46 4.23
N LEU A 295 -6.81 3.68 5.27
CA LEU A 295 -7.60 4.12 6.43
C LEU A 295 -6.85 5.21 7.20
N MET A 296 -5.58 4.99 7.53
CA MET A 296 -4.75 5.97 8.24
C MET A 296 -4.56 7.25 7.43
N GLY A 297 -4.36 7.13 6.11
CA GLY A 297 -4.29 8.26 5.18
C GLY A 297 -5.64 8.92 4.88
N ARG A 298 -6.74 8.46 5.53
CA ARG A 298 -8.12 8.94 5.33
C ARG A 298 -8.53 8.93 3.85
N ALA A 299 -8.08 7.91 3.11
CA ALA A 299 -8.28 7.76 1.67
C ALA A 299 -7.85 8.97 0.83
N HIS A 300 -7.04 9.89 1.37
CA HIS A 300 -6.49 11.05 0.65
C HIS A 300 -5.07 10.76 0.18
N PRO A 301 -4.69 10.99 -1.10
CA PRO A 301 -3.38 10.61 -1.63
C PRO A 301 -2.19 11.16 -0.82
N VAL A 302 -2.23 12.41 -0.39
CA VAL A 302 -1.18 12.97 0.48
C VAL A 302 -1.10 12.23 1.81
N GLY A 303 -2.25 11.96 2.45
CA GLY A 303 -2.31 11.18 3.68
C GLY A 303 -1.78 9.75 3.50
N ILE A 304 -2.05 9.13 2.35
CA ILE A 304 -1.55 7.80 1.99
C ILE A 304 -0.03 7.82 1.86
N VAL A 305 0.56 8.82 1.21
CA VAL A 305 2.04 8.93 1.10
C VAL A 305 2.66 9.06 2.49
N LEU A 306 2.12 9.91 3.37
CA LEU A 306 2.63 10.08 4.73
C LEU A 306 2.46 8.80 5.57
N ALA A 307 1.30 8.16 5.50
CA ALA A 307 1.05 6.87 6.16
C ALA A 307 2.01 5.79 5.64
N SER A 308 2.22 5.71 4.32
CA SER A 308 3.15 4.75 3.71
C SER A 308 4.58 4.93 4.19
N ILE A 309 5.04 6.16 4.37
CA ILE A 309 6.37 6.45 4.94
C ILE A 309 6.44 5.96 6.38
N LEU A 310 5.41 6.23 7.20
CA LEU A 310 5.36 5.72 8.58
C LEU A 310 5.42 4.19 8.62
N PHE A 311 4.66 3.51 7.75
CA PHE A 311 4.72 2.04 7.64
C PHE A 311 6.07 1.55 7.15
N GLY A 312 6.71 2.27 6.22
CA GLY A 312 8.08 1.99 5.78
C GLY A 312 9.07 2.08 6.95
N ILE A 313 8.93 3.10 7.82
CA ILE A 313 9.72 3.25 9.05
C ILE A 313 9.51 2.04 9.97
N LEU A 314 8.27 1.63 10.20
CA LEU A 314 7.96 0.47 11.05
C LEU A 314 8.53 -0.83 10.48
N TYR A 315 8.44 -1.03 9.18
CA TYR A 315 8.96 -2.23 8.50
C TYR A 315 10.48 -2.29 8.53
N GLN A 316 11.15 -1.23 8.09
CA GLN A 316 12.63 -1.18 8.09
C GLN A 316 13.18 -1.17 9.50
N GLY A 317 12.67 -0.29 10.36
CA GLY A 317 13.11 -0.21 11.75
C GLY A 317 12.80 -1.48 12.53
N GLY A 318 11.70 -2.16 12.24
CA GLY A 318 11.37 -3.46 12.81
C GLY A 318 12.36 -4.55 12.41
N THR A 319 12.81 -4.55 11.15
CA THR A 319 13.84 -5.49 10.68
C THR A 319 15.14 -5.30 11.47
N GLU A 320 15.64 -4.06 11.59
CA GLU A 320 16.84 -3.74 12.37
C GLU A 320 16.66 -4.09 13.86
N LEU A 321 15.48 -3.80 14.41
CA LEU A 321 15.15 -4.14 15.80
C LEU A 321 15.26 -5.65 16.07
N SER A 322 14.87 -6.50 15.15
CA SER A 322 14.96 -7.96 15.31
C SER A 322 16.40 -8.48 15.27
N PHE A 323 17.32 -7.78 14.61
CA PHE A 323 18.74 -8.10 14.63
C PHE A 323 19.40 -7.69 15.94
N GLU A 324 19.10 -6.50 16.46
CA GLU A 324 19.69 -5.95 17.69
C GLU A 324 19.07 -6.52 18.97
N MET A 325 17.80 -6.92 18.90
CA MET A 325 17.04 -7.50 20.01
C MET A 325 16.44 -8.86 19.62
N PRO A 326 17.18 -9.97 19.70
CA PRO A 326 16.71 -11.31 19.24
C PRO A 326 15.46 -11.83 19.93
N ARG A 327 15.08 -11.29 21.10
CA ARG A 327 13.82 -11.62 21.78
C ARG A 327 12.61 -11.02 21.09
N VAL A 328 12.80 -9.94 20.31
CA VAL A 328 11.75 -9.29 19.52
C VAL A 328 11.73 -9.97 18.15
N THR A 329 10.93 -11.02 18.02
CA THR A 329 10.82 -11.77 16.76
C THR A 329 10.11 -10.97 15.67
N ARG A 330 10.27 -11.40 14.41
CA ARG A 330 9.58 -10.80 13.27
C ARG A 330 8.05 -10.78 13.44
N ASP A 331 7.47 -11.84 14.01
CA ASP A 331 6.04 -11.92 14.26
C ASP A 331 5.57 -10.90 15.30
N MET A 332 6.39 -10.64 16.32
CA MET A 332 6.12 -9.56 17.29
C MET A 332 6.16 -8.18 16.64
N ILE A 333 7.07 -7.94 15.70
CA ILE A 333 7.12 -6.68 14.94
C ILE A 333 5.85 -6.50 14.10
N VAL A 334 5.38 -7.57 13.45
CA VAL A 334 4.09 -7.56 12.74
C VAL A 334 2.95 -7.25 13.69
N ALA A 335 2.91 -7.86 14.87
CA ALA A 335 1.90 -7.57 15.90
C ALA A 335 1.98 -6.13 16.41
N ILE A 336 3.18 -5.61 16.68
CA ILE A 336 3.42 -4.21 17.09
C ILE A 336 2.96 -3.26 15.99
N SER A 337 3.31 -3.54 14.74
CA SER A 337 2.84 -2.76 13.59
C SER A 337 1.31 -2.78 13.48
N GLY A 338 0.69 -3.95 13.69
CA GLY A 338 -0.77 -4.09 13.75
C GLY A 338 -1.42 -3.24 14.85
N LEU A 339 -0.82 -3.17 16.03
CA LEU A 339 -1.26 -2.29 17.12
C LEU A 339 -1.12 -0.80 16.75
N VAL A 340 0.00 -0.41 16.16
CA VAL A 340 0.19 0.97 15.67
C VAL A 340 -0.90 1.32 14.66
N ILE A 341 -1.20 0.43 13.73
CA ILE A 341 -2.28 0.60 12.75
C ILE A 341 -3.64 0.78 13.44
N LEU A 342 -3.94 -0.10 14.39
CA LEU A 342 -5.21 -0.07 15.11
C LEU A 342 -5.41 1.26 15.85
N PHE A 343 -4.41 1.69 16.59
CA PHE A 343 -4.50 2.92 17.37
C PHE A 343 -4.42 4.18 16.52
N ALA A 344 -3.57 4.19 15.49
CA ALA A 344 -3.40 5.36 14.63
C ALA A 344 -4.52 5.50 13.57
N GLY A 345 -5.10 4.38 13.10
CA GLY A 345 -6.09 4.37 12.02
C GLY A 345 -7.53 4.15 12.50
N ALA A 346 -7.77 3.03 13.20
CA ALA A 346 -9.14 2.60 13.53
C ALA A 346 -9.71 3.30 14.76
N LEU A 347 -8.86 3.70 15.73
CA LEU A 347 -9.29 4.29 17.00
C LEU A 347 -9.16 5.82 17.04
N ASP A 348 -9.15 6.48 15.86
CA ASP A 348 -9.17 7.96 15.73
C ASP A 348 -10.25 8.61 16.66
N GLY A 349 -11.42 8.01 16.73
CA GLY A 349 -12.51 8.49 17.59
C GLY A 349 -12.22 8.46 19.10
N LEU A 350 -11.35 7.54 19.57
CA LEU A 350 -10.93 7.49 20.99
C LEU A 350 -10.05 8.68 21.36
N ILE A 351 -9.25 9.18 20.42
CA ILE A 351 -8.34 10.30 20.63
C ILE A 351 -9.06 11.62 20.36
N ARG A 352 -9.88 11.67 19.32
CA ARG A 352 -10.63 12.86 18.94
C ARG A 352 -11.58 13.36 20.01
N ARG A 353 -12.30 12.46 20.71
CA ARG A 353 -13.26 12.85 21.78
C ARG A 353 -12.60 13.55 22.96
N PRO A 354 -11.53 13.03 23.60
CA PRO A 354 -10.83 13.74 24.67
C PRO A 354 -10.25 15.09 24.23
N VAL A 355 -9.63 15.13 23.04
CA VAL A 355 -9.06 16.37 22.46
C VAL A 355 -10.16 17.41 22.28
N ALA A 356 -11.30 17.05 21.69
CA ALA A 356 -12.45 17.95 21.56
C ALA A 356 -12.97 18.46 22.93
N GLY A 357 -12.95 17.58 23.94
CA GLY A 357 -13.31 17.96 25.30
C GLY A 357 -12.37 19.00 25.94
N VAL A 358 -11.07 18.89 25.70
CA VAL A 358 -10.07 19.86 26.16
C VAL A 358 -10.28 21.23 25.47
N PHE A 359 -10.41 21.21 24.13
CA PHE A 359 -10.71 22.46 23.38
C PHE A 359 -11.99 23.14 23.83
N ALA A 360 -13.05 22.37 24.14
CA ALA A 360 -14.28 22.91 24.67
C ALA A 360 -14.12 23.61 26.03
N ARG A 361 -13.27 23.04 26.88
CA ARG A 361 -12.98 23.66 28.20
C ARG A 361 -12.17 24.93 28.05
N LEU A 362 -11.17 24.94 27.18
CA LEU A 362 -10.35 26.13 26.90
C LEU A 362 -11.16 27.28 26.31
N LEU A 363 -12.10 26.98 25.40
CA LEU A 363 -13.00 28.00 24.84
C LEU A 363 -13.99 28.58 25.88
N LYS A 364 -14.40 27.76 26.86
CA LYS A 364 -15.26 28.23 27.97
C LYS A 364 -14.52 29.01 29.06
N SER A 365 -13.22 28.79 29.23
CA SER A 365 -12.40 29.49 30.21
C SER A 365 -11.82 30.82 29.69
N GLY A 366 -11.90 31.06 28.39
CA GLY A 366 -11.47 32.32 27.75
C GLY A 366 -12.63 33.28 27.38
N ALA A 367 -13.87 32.91 27.71
CA ALA A 367 -15.07 33.75 27.63
C ALA A 367 -15.53 34.15 29.03
#